data_a5ec38f9588a42c8ac0e0fa290a7b44a
#
_entry.id   a5ec38f9588a42c8ac0e0fa290a7b44a
#
_cell.length_a   1.000
_cell.length_b   1.000
_cell.length_c   1.000
_cell.angle_alpha   90.00
_cell.angle_beta   90.00
_cell.angle_gamma   90.00
#
_symmetry.space_group_name_H-M   'P 1'
#
loop_
_entity.id
_entity.type
_entity.pdbx_description
1 polymer ?
#
loop_
_entity_poly.entity_id
_entity_poly.type
_entity_poly.pdbx_seq_one_letter_code
_entity_poly.pdbx_strand_id
1 'polypeptide(L)'
;MARSVQVLKNTTGSVCVKIEGDDAATTTLDPAGNYEIPANGLSSIKRLMWTMASGSITITWKAKGSGTDAVATRLSGSGNWNFMHNSPVLTNPLGLQIATISVTEGGSGYTSNPTVVITPPTYQGLGPNGSPFVTATATASRSGNAVNAVTVTNSGEFYTDTPLITFTGGAGSNAAATAVMDNATGAIAITKVGAVLFTLVIDIATPAGL
;
A
#
# COMPACT_ATOMS: atom_id res chain seq x y z
N MET A 1 7.76 19.56 22.43
CA MET A 1 7.65 18.26 23.19
C MET A 1 7.92 17.14 22.19
N ALA A 2 8.76 16.17 22.54
CA ALA A 2 9.00 15.04 21.65
C ALA A 2 7.70 14.30 21.36
N ARG A 3 7.57 13.73 20.14
CA ARG A 3 6.40 12.95 19.75
C ARG A 3 6.24 11.71 20.65
N SER A 4 5.06 11.50 21.17
CA SER A 4 4.68 10.33 21.94
C SER A 4 3.67 9.50 21.17
N VAL A 5 3.85 8.20 21.14
CA VAL A 5 2.92 7.23 20.53
C VAL A 5 2.54 6.21 21.59
N GLN A 6 1.25 6.07 21.81
CA GLN A 6 0.69 5.17 22.83
C GLN A 6 -0.37 4.26 22.21
N VAL A 7 -0.21 2.95 22.33
CA VAL A 7 -1.24 1.98 21.99
C VAL A 7 -2.27 1.94 23.12
N LEU A 8 -3.50 2.37 22.83
CA LEU A 8 -4.60 2.40 23.80
C LEU A 8 -5.37 1.08 23.85
N LYS A 9 -5.42 0.37 22.72
CA LYS A 9 -6.10 -0.91 22.57
C LYS A 9 -5.43 -1.71 21.47
N ASN A 10 -5.21 -2.99 21.74
CA ASN A 10 -4.74 -3.96 20.76
C ASN A 10 -5.52 -5.26 20.92
N THR A 11 -6.30 -5.62 19.91
CA THR A 11 -7.08 -6.86 19.85
C THR A 11 -6.97 -7.46 18.46
N THR A 12 -7.30 -8.74 18.31
CA THR A 12 -7.27 -9.49 17.04
C THR A 12 -8.01 -8.79 15.88
N GLY A 13 -8.87 -7.82 16.13
CA GLY A 13 -9.67 -7.16 15.08
C GLY A 13 -9.54 -5.63 15.07
N SER A 14 -8.80 -5.00 15.99
CA SER A 14 -8.58 -3.56 15.97
C SER A 14 -7.42 -3.10 16.84
N VAL A 15 -6.75 -2.06 16.37
CA VAL A 15 -5.70 -1.34 17.11
C VAL A 15 -6.11 0.11 17.24
N CYS A 16 -6.05 0.66 18.45
CA CYS A 16 -6.29 2.08 18.72
C CYS A 16 -4.98 2.72 19.20
N VAL A 17 -4.53 3.75 18.51
CA VAL A 17 -3.26 4.44 18.77
C VAL A 17 -3.53 5.91 19.04
N LYS A 18 -2.89 6.46 20.09
CA LYS A 18 -2.84 7.89 20.38
C LYS A 18 -1.45 8.42 20.04
N ILE A 19 -1.40 9.53 19.33
CA ILE A 19 -0.16 10.23 18.93
C ILE A 19 -0.26 11.66 19.41
N GLU A 20 0.74 12.12 20.13
CA GLU A 20 0.85 13.49 20.62
C GLU A 20 2.24 14.05 20.35
N GLY A 21 2.33 15.34 20.13
CA GLY A 21 3.62 16.05 19.94
C GLY A 21 3.44 17.41 19.31
N ASP A 22 4.54 18.14 19.22
CA ASP A 22 4.61 19.48 18.61
C ASP A 22 5.60 19.54 17.44
N ASP A 23 6.29 18.47 17.13
CA ASP A 23 7.24 18.36 16.04
C ASP A 23 6.56 18.15 14.67
N ALA A 24 7.23 18.55 13.59
CA ALA A 24 6.80 18.35 12.21
C ALA A 24 7.33 17.02 11.64
N ALA A 25 7.42 15.97 12.45
CA ALA A 25 7.93 14.68 12.01
C ALA A 25 6.83 13.78 11.39
N THR A 26 7.22 12.72 10.72
CA THR A 26 6.34 11.64 10.28
C THR A 26 6.40 10.48 11.27
N THR A 27 5.25 9.96 11.68
CA THR A 27 5.14 8.69 12.42
C THR A 27 4.59 7.65 11.49
N THR A 28 5.28 6.52 11.36
CA THR A 28 4.77 5.37 10.61
C THR A 28 4.25 4.33 11.60
N LEU A 29 2.99 3.97 11.47
CA LEU A 29 2.39 2.84 12.13
C LEU A 29 2.60 1.65 11.19
N ASP A 30 3.49 0.74 11.56
CA ASP A 30 3.98 -0.34 10.71
C ASP A 30 3.63 -1.70 11.35
N PRO A 31 3.12 -2.68 10.57
CA PRO A 31 2.91 -4.06 11.03
C PRO A 31 4.19 -4.74 11.54
N ALA A 32 5.34 -4.42 10.95
CA ALA A 32 6.64 -4.93 11.37
C ALA A 32 7.23 -4.18 12.57
N GLY A 33 6.60 -3.08 13.00
CA GLY A 33 7.05 -2.22 14.09
C GLY A 33 6.31 -2.47 15.40
N ASN A 34 6.54 -1.57 16.36
CA ASN A 34 6.06 -1.70 17.74
C ASN A 34 4.55 -1.51 17.94
N TYR A 35 3.76 -1.34 16.87
CA TYR A 35 2.35 -0.95 16.97
C TYR A 35 1.36 -2.05 16.54
N GLU A 36 1.86 -3.24 16.19
CA GLU A 36 1.07 -4.46 15.88
C GLU A 36 -0.12 -4.23 14.93
N ILE A 37 0.02 -3.33 13.96
CA ILE A 37 -0.97 -3.20 12.89
C ILE A 37 -0.82 -4.44 11.99
N PRO A 38 -1.90 -5.18 11.73
CA PRO A 38 -1.79 -6.39 10.91
C PRO A 38 -1.26 -6.13 9.51
N ALA A 39 -0.35 -6.99 9.09
CA ALA A 39 0.42 -6.90 7.84
C ALA A 39 -0.37 -7.20 6.56
N ASN A 40 -1.70 -7.37 6.63
CA ASN A 40 -2.47 -7.92 5.52
C ASN A 40 -3.05 -6.89 4.54
N GLY A 41 -2.63 -5.64 4.59
CA GLY A 41 -3.03 -4.60 3.63
C GLY A 41 -4.52 -4.22 3.59
N LEU A 42 -5.37 -4.97 4.26
CA LEU A 42 -6.82 -4.80 4.27
C LEU A 42 -7.33 -3.96 5.46
N SER A 43 -6.42 -3.27 6.15
CA SER A 43 -6.77 -2.42 7.29
C SER A 43 -7.66 -1.25 6.85
N SER A 44 -8.55 -0.85 7.72
CA SER A 44 -9.43 0.30 7.53
C SER A 44 -9.44 1.19 8.77
N ILE A 45 -9.54 2.50 8.56
CA ILE A 45 -9.67 3.45 9.66
C ILE A 45 -11.15 3.56 10.03
N LYS A 46 -11.49 3.18 11.25
CA LYS A 46 -12.86 3.22 11.78
C LYS A 46 -13.19 4.52 12.49
N ARG A 47 -12.21 5.12 13.14
CA ARG A 47 -12.41 6.36 13.90
C ARG A 47 -11.15 7.21 13.89
N LEU A 48 -11.35 8.50 13.76
CA LEU A 48 -10.33 9.53 13.96
C LEU A 48 -10.85 10.57 14.93
N MET A 49 -10.04 10.92 15.91
CA MET A 49 -10.26 12.06 16.81
C MET A 49 -8.99 12.87 16.81
N TRP A 50 -9.07 14.17 16.56
CA TRP A 50 -7.89 15.02 16.51
C TRP A 50 -8.17 16.40 17.08
N THR A 51 -7.13 17.02 17.58
CA THR A 51 -7.11 18.43 17.95
C THR A 51 -5.74 19.02 17.64
N MET A 52 -5.72 20.18 17.02
CA MET A 52 -4.53 20.97 16.79
C MET A 52 -4.89 22.44 16.66
N ALA A 53 -4.04 23.34 17.17
CA ALA A 53 -4.29 24.78 17.11
C ALA A 53 -4.02 25.34 15.70
N SER A 54 -3.07 24.76 14.95
CA SER A 54 -2.75 25.14 13.57
C SER A 54 -2.01 24.02 12.84
N GLY A 55 -1.80 24.18 11.53
CA GLY A 55 -1.16 23.18 10.68
C GLY A 55 -2.13 22.13 10.16
N SER A 56 -1.57 21.01 9.70
CA SER A 56 -2.35 19.89 9.17
C SER A 56 -1.70 18.55 9.49
N ILE A 57 -2.52 17.51 9.56
CA ILE A 57 -2.08 16.10 9.59
C ILE A 57 -2.51 15.46 8.29
N THR A 58 -1.58 14.82 7.59
CA THR A 58 -1.87 13.95 6.46
C THR A 58 -1.72 12.49 6.89
N ILE A 59 -2.74 11.69 6.68
CA ILE A 59 -2.73 10.25 6.89
C ILE A 59 -2.61 9.60 5.52
N THR A 60 -1.62 8.73 5.35
CA THR A 60 -1.24 8.15 4.07
C THR A 60 -1.09 6.63 4.21
N TRP A 61 -1.72 5.87 3.32
CA TRP A 61 -1.47 4.45 3.16
C TRP A 61 -0.14 4.25 2.44
N LYS A 62 0.75 3.45 3.02
CA LYS A 62 2.06 3.17 2.44
C LYS A 62 1.96 2.05 1.40
N ALA A 63 2.44 2.34 0.21
CA ALA A 63 2.65 1.33 -0.82
C ALA A 63 3.82 0.41 -0.47
N LYS A 64 3.88 -0.75 -1.10
CA LYS A 64 5.02 -1.66 -1.00
C LYS A 64 6.03 -1.37 -2.12
N GLY A 65 7.31 -1.46 -1.78
CA GLY A 65 8.42 -1.30 -2.74
C GLY A 65 8.39 0.07 -3.43
N SER A 66 8.35 0.06 -4.75
CA SER A 66 8.31 1.25 -5.60
C SER A 66 6.90 1.78 -5.90
N GLY A 67 5.86 1.23 -5.26
CA GLY A 67 4.48 1.69 -5.43
C GLY A 67 4.25 3.12 -4.94
N THR A 68 3.16 3.73 -5.37
CA THR A 68 2.78 5.08 -4.97
C THR A 68 1.93 5.05 -3.71
N ASP A 69 2.30 5.84 -2.70
CA ASP A 69 1.52 5.99 -1.48
C ASP A 69 0.16 6.67 -1.76
N ALA A 70 -0.89 6.23 -1.09
CA ALA A 70 -2.23 6.80 -1.23
C ALA A 70 -2.61 7.65 -0.01
N VAL A 71 -3.02 8.90 -0.25
CA VAL A 71 -3.52 9.77 0.83
C VAL A 71 -4.90 9.28 1.27
N ALA A 72 -5.02 8.87 2.54
CA ALA A 72 -6.29 8.50 3.15
C ALA A 72 -7.12 9.74 3.47
N THR A 73 -6.52 10.73 4.13
CA THR A 73 -7.19 11.98 4.48
C THR A 73 -6.19 13.05 4.94
N ARG A 74 -6.68 14.29 4.94
CA ARG A 74 -6.00 15.45 5.54
C ARG A 74 -6.89 16.08 6.60
N LEU A 75 -6.32 16.34 7.76
CA LEU A 75 -7.02 16.88 8.93
C LEU A 75 -6.44 18.25 9.29
N SER A 76 -7.31 19.17 9.73
CA SER A 76 -6.92 20.47 10.29
C SER A 76 -7.85 20.84 11.45
N GLY A 77 -7.43 21.73 12.33
CA GLY A 77 -8.22 22.15 13.49
C GLY A 77 -8.54 20.99 14.44
N SER A 78 -9.80 20.84 14.81
CA SER A 78 -10.26 19.78 15.72
C SER A 78 -11.47 19.07 15.12
N GLY A 79 -11.57 17.77 15.35
CA GLY A 79 -12.69 16.99 14.85
C GLY A 79 -12.75 15.57 15.38
N ASN A 80 -13.84 14.93 15.05
CA ASN A 80 -14.10 13.53 15.34
C ASN A 80 -14.86 12.91 14.16
N TRP A 81 -14.26 11.93 13.52
CA TRP A 81 -14.92 11.09 12.51
C TRP A 81 -15.11 9.69 13.05
N ASN A 82 -16.34 9.22 13.02
CA ASN A 82 -16.71 7.87 13.41
C ASN A 82 -17.41 7.19 12.24
N PHE A 83 -16.70 6.24 11.60
CA PHE A 83 -17.17 5.50 10.45
C PHE A 83 -17.95 4.23 10.81
N MET A 84 -18.29 4.02 12.08
CA MET A 84 -18.92 2.79 12.55
C MET A 84 -20.40 2.67 12.19
N HIS A 85 -21.04 3.78 11.80
CA HIS A 85 -22.46 3.81 11.45
C HIS A 85 -22.68 4.61 10.16
N ASN A 86 -23.02 3.94 9.06
CA ASN A 86 -23.44 4.50 7.76
C ASN A 86 -22.50 5.47 7.03
N SER A 87 -21.25 5.56 7.40
CA SER A 87 -20.25 6.34 6.63
C SER A 87 -19.28 5.41 5.91
N PRO A 88 -18.81 5.78 4.73
CA PRO A 88 -17.79 4.99 4.05
C PRO A 88 -16.54 4.91 4.94
N VAL A 89 -16.16 3.72 5.31
CA VAL A 89 -14.93 3.44 6.05
C VAL A 89 -13.75 3.84 5.17
N LEU A 90 -12.74 4.51 5.74
CA LEU A 90 -11.49 4.75 5.02
C LEU A 90 -10.73 3.41 4.91
N THR A 91 -10.94 2.72 3.82
CA THR A 91 -10.23 1.48 3.50
C THR A 91 -8.91 1.77 2.80
N ASN A 92 -7.93 0.90 3.00
CA ASN A 92 -6.69 0.97 2.23
C ASN A 92 -7.00 0.65 0.76
N PRO A 93 -6.79 1.61 -0.16
CA PRO A 93 -7.13 1.41 -1.56
C PRO A 93 -6.05 0.65 -2.35
N LEU A 94 -4.89 0.38 -1.74
CA LEU A 94 -3.75 -0.20 -2.44
C LEU A 94 -3.95 -1.70 -2.73
N GLY A 95 -4.81 -2.39 -1.98
CA GLY A 95 -5.20 -3.79 -2.22
C GLY A 95 -4.02 -4.75 -2.31
N LEU A 96 -4.15 -5.79 -3.12
CA LEU A 96 -3.04 -6.66 -3.49
C LEU A 96 -2.13 -5.95 -4.50
N GLN A 97 -0.84 -6.17 -4.35
CA GLN A 97 0.22 -5.66 -5.22
C GLN A 97 1.14 -6.81 -5.64
N ILE A 98 1.82 -6.66 -6.77
CA ILE A 98 2.82 -7.65 -7.19
C ILE A 98 4.10 -7.44 -6.35
N ALA A 99 4.45 -8.42 -5.53
CA ALA A 99 5.68 -8.42 -4.77
C ALA A 99 6.89 -8.79 -5.65
N THR A 100 6.77 -9.91 -6.35
CA THR A 100 7.83 -10.44 -7.24
C THR A 100 7.20 -11.15 -8.43
N ILE A 101 7.99 -11.33 -9.47
CA ILE A 101 7.63 -12.17 -10.62
C ILE A 101 8.70 -13.24 -10.76
N SER A 102 8.30 -14.50 -10.69
CA SER A 102 9.19 -15.65 -10.86
C SER A 102 9.08 -16.20 -12.27
N VAL A 103 10.19 -16.30 -12.98
CA VAL A 103 10.25 -16.98 -14.29
C VAL A 103 10.10 -18.47 -14.04
N THR A 104 9.05 -19.08 -14.60
CA THR A 104 8.79 -20.52 -14.51
C THR A 104 9.40 -21.27 -15.70
N GLU A 105 9.42 -20.62 -16.88
CA GLU A 105 10.02 -21.15 -18.10
C GLU A 105 10.76 -20.00 -18.81
N GLY A 106 12.04 -20.18 -19.11
CA GLY A 106 12.84 -19.15 -19.76
C GLY A 106 12.55 -19.00 -21.25
N GLY A 107 11.90 -19.98 -21.86
CA GLY A 107 11.70 -20.04 -23.31
C GLY A 107 13.00 -20.18 -24.08
N SER A 108 12.98 -19.86 -25.38
CA SER A 108 14.17 -19.95 -26.24
C SER A 108 14.09 -18.97 -27.41
N GLY A 109 15.25 -18.74 -28.05
CA GLY A 109 15.33 -17.93 -29.26
C GLY A 109 15.36 -16.41 -29.04
N TYR A 110 15.40 -15.95 -27.80
CA TYR A 110 15.46 -14.53 -27.49
C TYR A 110 16.81 -13.93 -27.90
N THR A 111 16.79 -12.92 -28.76
CA THR A 111 17.96 -12.15 -29.18
C THR A 111 18.08 -10.81 -28.45
N SER A 112 16.97 -10.29 -27.90
CA SER A 112 16.93 -9.13 -27.01
C SER A 112 15.98 -9.40 -25.85
N ASN A 113 16.00 -8.55 -24.80
CA ASN A 113 15.07 -8.66 -23.69
C ASN A 113 13.64 -8.45 -24.20
N PRO A 114 12.69 -9.38 -23.92
CA PRO A 114 11.29 -9.17 -24.28
C PRO A 114 10.65 -8.10 -23.40
N THR A 115 9.56 -7.52 -23.87
CA THR A 115 8.67 -6.69 -23.08
C THR A 115 7.80 -7.56 -22.19
N VAL A 116 7.73 -7.25 -20.90
CA VAL A 116 6.81 -7.88 -19.95
C VAL A 116 5.47 -7.20 -20.07
N VAL A 117 4.42 -7.96 -20.31
CA VAL A 117 3.04 -7.48 -20.33
C VAL A 117 2.31 -8.10 -19.15
N ILE A 118 1.75 -7.26 -18.30
CA ILE A 118 1.03 -7.63 -17.08
C ILE A 118 -0.44 -7.26 -17.26
N THR A 119 -1.35 -8.20 -17.03
CA THR A 119 -2.78 -7.91 -17.09
C THR A 119 -3.14 -6.84 -16.04
N PRO A 120 -3.86 -5.78 -16.43
CA PRO A 120 -4.28 -4.75 -15.49
C PRO A 120 -5.24 -5.31 -14.43
N PRO A 121 -5.37 -4.64 -13.26
CA PRO A 121 -6.34 -5.04 -12.24
C PRO A 121 -7.77 -5.02 -12.81
N THR A 122 -8.57 -6.00 -12.42
CA THR A 122 -9.95 -6.17 -12.94
C THR A 122 -10.94 -5.20 -12.34
N TYR A 123 -10.61 -4.56 -11.25
CA TYR A 123 -11.47 -3.55 -10.62
C TYR A 123 -11.57 -2.29 -11.49
N GLN A 124 -12.78 -1.99 -11.94
CA GLN A 124 -13.08 -0.86 -12.84
C GLN A 124 -13.40 0.45 -12.10
N GLY A 125 -13.06 0.56 -10.82
CA GLY A 125 -13.25 1.78 -10.03
C GLY A 125 -12.20 2.85 -10.28
N LEU A 126 -12.44 4.03 -9.72
CA LEU A 126 -11.42 5.06 -9.60
C LEU A 126 -10.67 4.86 -8.28
N GLY A 127 -9.37 5.05 -8.30
CA GLY A 127 -8.54 5.11 -7.11
C GLY A 127 -8.92 6.30 -6.21
N PRO A 128 -8.30 6.40 -5.02
CA PRO A 128 -8.66 7.39 -4.00
C PRO A 128 -8.56 8.85 -4.47
N ASN A 129 -7.81 9.12 -5.52
CA ASN A 129 -7.64 10.45 -6.11
C ASN A 129 -8.51 10.68 -7.36
N GLY A 130 -9.48 9.79 -7.64
CA GLY A 130 -10.30 9.84 -8.85
C GLY A 130 -9.55 9.45 -10.14
N SER A 131 -8.34 8.91 -10.03
CA SER A 131 -7.55 8.40 -11.16
C SER A 131 -7.76 6.89 -11.33
N PRO A 132 -7.60 6.34 -12.54
CA PRO A 132 -7.57 4.89 -12.74
C PRO A 132 -6.46 4.24 -11.92
N PHE A 133 -6.68 2.99 -11.49
CA PHE A 133 -5.65 2.23 -10.79
C PHE A 133 -4.42 1.98 -11.67
N VAL A 134 -3.26 1.96 -11.04
CA VAL A 134 -1.98 1.79 -11.73
C VAL A 134 -1.72 0.30 -11.99
N THR A 135 -1.57 -0.05 -13.27
CA THR A 135 -1.10 -1.40 -13.66
C THR A 135 0.36 -1.56 -13.27
N ALA A 136 0.70 -2.73 -12.75
CA ALA A 136 2.09 -3.06 -12.45
C ALA A 136 2.96 -3.03 -13.70
N THR A 137 4.23 -2.70 -13.53
CA THR A 137 5.24 -2.74 -14.60
C THR A 137 6.47 -3.53 -14.18
N ALA A 138 7.11 -4.17 -15.13
CA ALA A 138 8.31 -4.95 -14.89
C ALA A 138 9.22 -4.96 -16.12
N THR A 139 10.48 -5.28 -15.90
CA THR A 139 11.50 -5.47 -16.95
C THR A 139 12.01 -6.89 -16.92
N ALA A 140 12.18 -7.49 -18.10
CA ALA A 140 12.81 -8.79 -18.26
C ALA A 140 14.30 -8.65 -18.54
N SER A 141 15.08 -9.59 -18.03
CA SER A 141 16.46 -9.82 -18.45
C SER A 141 16.61 -11.23 -19.00
N ARG A 142 17.61 -11.43 -19.87
CA ARG A 142 17.91 -12.73 -20.45
C ARG A 142 19.35 -13.16 -20.17
N SER A 143 19.55 -14.45 -20.16
CA SER A 143 20.88 -15.08 -20.21
C SER A 143 20.95 -16.03 -21.40
N GLY A 144 21.92 -15.82 -22.28
CA GLY A 144 21.94 -16.51 -23.55
C GLY A 144 20.72 -16.16 -24.42
N ASN A 145 19.92 -17.15 -24.77
CA ASN A 145 18.70 -17.03 -25.58
C ASN A 145 17.41 -17.29 -24.83
N ALA A 146 17.45 -17.27 -23.51
CA ALA A 146 16.31 -17.49 -22.62
C ALA A 146 16.09 -16.31 -21.65
N VAL A 147 14.84 -16.06 -21.24
CA VAL A 147 14.51 -15.12 -20.15
C VAL A 147 15.02 -15.71 -18.83
N ASN A 148 15.77 -14.94 -18.10
CA ASN A 148 16.42 -15.38 -16.86
C ASN A 148 15.78 -14.79 -15.61
N ALA A 149 15.36 -13.52 -15.66
CA ALA A 149 14.73 -12.87 -14.53
C ALA A 149 13.74 -11.79 -14.98
N VAL A 150 12.81 -11.47 -14.11
CA VAL A 150 11.87 -10.34 -14.23
C VAL A 150 11.96 -9.50 -12.97
N THR A 151 12.24 -8.21 -13.15
CA THR A 151 12.30 -7.23 -12.05
C THR A 151 11.07 -6.35 -12.08
N VAL A 152 10.28 -6.36 -11.01
CA VAL A 152 9.13 -5.46 -10.84
C VAL A 152 9.64 -4.02 -10.68
N THR A 153 9.18 -3.12 -11.54
CA THR A 153 9.52 -1.68 -11.50
C THR A 153 8.43 -0.84 -10.86
N ASN A 154 7.18 -1.30 -10.93
CA ASN A 154 6.05 -0.77 -10.17
C ASN A 154 5.15 -1.94 -9.79
N SER A 155 4.81 -2.05 -8.51
CA SER A 155 4.00 -3.15 -7.97
C SER A 155 2.52 -3.12 -8.41
N GLY A 156 2.07 -2.01 -9.00
CA GLY A 156 0.67 -1.78 -9.33
C GLY A 156 -0.21 -1.61 -8.09
N GLU A 157 -1.50 -1.50 -8.31
CA GLU A 157 -2.48 -1.23 -7.25
C GLU A 157 -3.76 -2.04 -7.50
N PHE A 158 -4.42 -2.44 -6.43
CA PHE A 158 -5.78 -2.97 -6.41
C PHE A 158 -6.01 -4.24 -7.24
N TYR A 159 -5.03 -5.12 -7.29
CA TYR A 159 -5.25 -6.45 -7.82
C TYR A 159 -6.17 -7.25 -6.89
N THR A 160 -7.16 -7.94 -7.45
CA THR A 160 -8.03 -8.89 -6.73
C THR A 160 -7.55 -10.32 -6.92
N ASP A 161 -6.83 -10.56 -8.01
CA ASP A 161 -6.34 -11.87 -8.42
C ASP A 161 -4.90 -11.77 -8.94
N THR A 162 -4.23 -12.91 -9.03
CA THR A 162 -2.89 -12.98 -9.64
C THR A 162 -2.97 -12.65 -11.13
N PRO A 163 -2.32 -11.57 -11.61
CA PRO A 163 -2.36 -11.19 -13.01
C PRO A 163 -1.61 -12.18 -13.89
N LEU A 164 -2.06 -12.30 -15.13
CA LEU A 164 -1.33 -13.04 -16.16
C LEU A 164 -0.10 -12.24 -16.60
N ILE A 165 1.04 -12.93 -16.67
CA ILE A 165 2.31 -12.38 -17.16
C ILE A 165 2.58 -12.98 -18.53
N THR A 166 2.80 -12.12 -19.53
CA THR A 166 3.17 -12.55 -20.89
C THR A 166 4.39 -11.80 -21.37
N PHE A 167 5.11 -12.40 -22.30
CA PHE A 167 6.31 -11.82 -22.92
C PHE A 167 6.05 -11.56 -24.39
N THR A 168 6.42 -10.35 -24.85
CA THR A 168 6.27 -9.95 -26.25
C THR A 168 7.58 -9.40 -26.81
N GLY A 169 7.83 -9.65 -28.10
CA GLY A 169 9.09 -9.20 -28.74
C GLY A 169 10.30 -10.07 -28.36
N GLY A 170 11.50 -9.53 -28.59
CA GLY A 170 12.75 -10.23 -28.31
C GLY A 170 13.07 -11.39 -29.23
N ALA A 171 12.27 -11.67 -30.28
CA ALA A 171 12.40 -12.75 -31.27
C ALA A 171 12.28 -14.19 -30.71
N GLY A 172 12.15 -14.37 -29.40
CA GLY A 172 11.99 -15.67 -28.75
C GLY A 172 10.52 -16.05 -28.48
N SER A 173 10.32 -17.22 -27.89
CA SER A 173 9.01 -17.76 -27.56
C SER A 173 9.05 -18.66 -26.31
N ASN A 174 7.85 -19.03 -25.84
CA ASN A 174 7.63 -20.00 -24.74
C ASN A 174 8.23 -19.59 -23.37
N ALA A 175 8.52 -18.32 -23.14
CA ALA A 175 8.78 -17.85 -21.79
C ALA A 175 7.48 -17.76 -21.00
N ALA A 176 7.53 -18.19 -19.74
CA ALA A 176 6.41 -18.10 -18.79
C ALA A 176 6.89 -17.60 -17.43
N ALA A 177 6.05 -16.85 -16.75
CA ALA A 177 6.31 -16.37 -15.41
C ALA A 177 5.03 -16.27 -14.60
N THR A 178 5.17 -16.32 -13.28
CA THR A 178 4.06 -16.20 -12.33
C THR A 178 4.34 -15.04 -11.37
N ALA A 179 3.33 -14.19 -11.17
CA ALA A 179 3.39 -13.15 -10.15
C ALA A 179 3.15 -13.74 -8.76
N VAL A 180 3.95 -13.30 -7.79
CA VAL A 180 3.71 -13.51 -6.37
C VAL A 180 3.06 -12.24 -5.84
N MET A 181 1.86 -12.40 -5.33
CA MET A 181 1.09 -11.31 -4.77
C MET A 181 1.43 -11.11 -3.30
N ASP A 182 1.39 -9.87 -2.87
CA ASP A 182 1.49 -9.51 -1.47
C ASP A 182 0.48 -8.40 -1.17
N ASN A 183 0.02 -8.35 0.05
CA ASN A 183 -0.77 -7.23 0.49
C ASN A 183 0.11 -5.97 0.51
N ALA A 184 -0.45 -4.81 0.18
CA ALA A 184 0.17 -3.55 0.57
C ALA A 184 0.59 -3.65 2.04
N THR A 185 1.66 -2.98 2.42
CA THR A 185 2.26 -3.16 3.76
C THR A 185 1.27 -2.97 4.92
N GLY A 186 0.09 -2.39 4.67
CA GLY A 186 -0.86 -2.00 5.70
C GLY A 186 -0.35 -0.86 6.57
N ALA A 187 0.88 -0.41 6.38
CA ALA A 187 1.48 0.68 7.14
C ALA A 187 0.77 2.00 6.83
N ILE A 188 0.61 2.81 7.86
CA ILE A 188 -0.01 4.13 7.80
C ILE A 188 1.04 5.15 8.21
N ALA A 189 1.38 6.08 7.32
CA ALA A 189 2.20 7.23 7.66
C ALA A 189 1.32 8.39 8.11
N ILE A 190 1.68 8.99 9.23
CA ILE A 190 1.02 10.16 9.80
C ILE A 190 2.04 11.30 9.78
N THR A 191 1.88 12.20 8.82
CA THR A 191 2.77 13.34 8.63
C THR A 191 2.08 14.61 9.08
N LYS A 192 2.71 15.32 10.01
CA LYS A 192 2.25 16.63 10.49
C LYS A 192 3.06 17.75 9.88
N VAL A 193 2.38 18.81 9.48
CA VAL A 193 2.99 20.08 9.03
C VAL A 193 2.69 21.16 10.06
N GLY A 194 3.73 21.86 10.49
CA GLY A 194 3.67 22.89 11.53
C GLY A 194 4.11 22.40 12.91
N ALA A 195 4.73 23.29 13.70
CA ALA A 195 5.31 23.00 15.03
C ALA A 195 4.33 23.42 16.15
N VAL A 196 3.15 22.82 16.20
CA VAL A 196 2.12 23.12 17.20
C VAL A 196 1.65 21.82 17.82
N LEU A 197 1.35 21.85 19.12
CA LEU A 197 0.85 20.68 19.83
C LEU A 197 -0.39 20.11 19.14
N PHE A 198 -0.38 18.81 18.94
CA PHE A 198 -1.50 18.06 18.39
C PHE A 198 -1.74 16.78 19.20
N THR A 199 -2.96 16.32 19.15
CA THR A 199 -3.36 14.97 19.59
C THR A 199 -4.13 14.33 18.45
N LEU A 200 -3.76 13.11 18.08
CA LEU A 200 -4.49 12.26 17.16
C LEU A 200 -4.76 10.92 17.80
N VAL A 201 -6.01 10.49 17.79
CA VAL A 201 -6.41 9.11 18.14
C VAL A 201 -6.93 8.46 16.86
N ILE A 202 -6.33 7.35 16.48
CA ILE A 202 -6.68 6.57 15.30
C ILE A 202 -7.10 5.16 15.72
N ASP A 203 -8.28 4.74 15.30
CA ASP A 203 -8.79 3.38 15.50
C ASP A 203 -8.80 2.66 14.15
N ILE A 204 -7.98 1.63 14.06
CA ILE A 204 -7.75 0.86 12.85
C ILE A 204 -8.37 -0.52 13.04
N ALA A 205 -9.28 -0.88 12.15
CA ALA A 205 -9.77 -2.24 12.08
C ALA A 205 -8.93 -3.07 11.11
N THR A 206 -8.83 -4.31 11.46
CA THR A 206 -8.23 -5.34 10.64
C THR A 206 -9.28 -6.40 10.38
N PRO A 207 -9.43 -6.91 9.14
CA PRO A 207 -10.29 -8.05 8.94
C PRO A 207 -9.80 -9.19 9.84
N ALA A 208 -10.72 -9.85 10.53
CA ALA A 208 -10.43 -11.11 11.19
C ALA A 208 -9.87 -12.05 10.13
N GLY A 209 -8.72 -12.66 10.42
CA GLY A 209 -7.87 -13.36 9.46
C GLY A 209 -8.66 -14.24 8.46
N LEU A 210 -8.23 -14.12 7.21
CA LEU A 210 -8.45 -15.13 6.19
C LEU A 210 -7.44 -16.25 6.38
#